data_68498436cd7473741fc140ded38220a2
#
_entry.id   68498436cd7473741fc140ded38220a2
#
_cell.length_a   1.000
_cell.length_b   1.000
_cell.length_c   1.000
_cell.angle_alpha   90.00
_cell.angle_beta   90.00
_cell.angle_gamma   90.00
#
_symmetry.space_group_name_H-M   'P 1'
#
loop_
_entity.id
_entity.type
_entity.pdbx_description
1 polymer ?
#
loop_
_entity_poly.entity_id
_entity_poly.type
_entity_poly.pdbx_seq_one_letter_code
_entity_poly.pdbx_strand_id
1 'polypeptide(L)'
;MSDGSAIIEQQFALAEKVLDGRTHLDFAENHACLTGLFDSFREFKDQELVIYEHDRLTYGEVAAQAAHFARTLTKEHSIIAGDRIGIVLPNKPEWIISFVAVAALGAVPVLINARAAEDELDYCLSSVNCRACITERTTALDIRKIHPGECRSTAAGDTALKLVERDPSDEAILMFTSGTTGKPKAAVLSHQGLMSAMKTIHYSSALIAIQMAEKYGVDYETLVQMRPPPVTLLVFPLFHVSGCHAVFLSNLMQGGKIVLMSRWQPEQALELIAAEKVTGLPGVPTMHWDMLRLDNLTEYDLSSLATLSIGGQATSPALLEAMHQTFPNAILGTGYGMTECNGAVTITVGDAYVANPKSAGRLVATI
;
A
#
# COMPACT_ATOMS: atom_id res chain seq x y z
N MET A 1 5.40 -33.65 -0.86
CA MET A 1 5.71 -32.22 -0.70
C MET A 1 5.52 -31.62 -2.08
N SER A 2 4.58 -30.67 -2.27
CA SER A 2 4.45 -29.95 -3.52
C SER A 2 5.77 -29.20 -3.78
N ASP A 3 6.33 -29.39 -4.96
CA ASP A 3 7.58 -28.72 -5.33
C ASP A 3 7.30 -27.20 -5.41
N GLY A 4 7.90 -26.41 -4.52
CA GLY A 4 7.76 -24.97 -4.50
C GLY A 4 8.06 -24.31 -5.85
N SER A 5 8.92 -24.94 -6.68
CA SER A 5 9.21 -24.54 -8.05
C SER A 5 7.95 -24.61 -8.93
N ALA A 6 7.16 -25.68 -8.83
CA ALA A 6 5.95 -25.84 -9.64
C ALA A 6 4.89 -24.77 -9.32
N ILE A 7 4.77 -24.37 -8.05
CA ILE A 7 3.86 -23.30 -7.64
C ILE A 7 4.29 -21.96 -8.25
N ILE A 8 5.57 -21.65 -8.18
CA ILE A 8 6.11 -20.43 -8.77
C ILE A 8 5.92 -20.41 -10.29
N GLU A 9 6.23 -21.49 -10.99
CA GLU A 9 6.03 -21.60 -12.44
C GLU A 9 4.55 -21.45 -12.83
N GLN A 10 3.65 -22.01 -12.05
CA GLN A 10 2.20 -21.95 -12.35
C GLN A 10 1.59 -20.58 -12.09
N GLN A 11 1.94 -19.93 -10.97
CA GLN A 11 1.27 -18.68 -10.54
C GLN A 11 1.98 -17.41 -11.00
N PHE A 12 3.28 -17.52 -11.29
CA PHE A 12 4.15 -16.36 -11.54
C PHE A 12 5.00 -16.52 -12.81
N ALA A 13 4.50 -17.25 -13.80
CA ALA A 13 5.14 -17.36 -15.09
C ALA A 13 5.43 -15.97 -15.68
N LEU A 14 6.63 -15.80 -16.23
CA LEU A 14 7.03 -14.56 -16.90
C LEU A 14 6.89 -14.71 -18.42
N ALA A 15 6.53 -13.61 -19.08
CA ALA A 15 6.42 -13.53 -20.54
C ALA A 15 6.92 -12.17 -21.03
N GLU A 16 7.39 -12.14 -22.27
CA GLU A 16 7.67 -10.88 -22.96
C GLU A 16 6.33 -10.21 -23.32
N LYS A 17 6.20 -8.94 -22.94
CA LYS A 17 5.07 -8.08 -23.29
C LYS A 17 5.56 -6.82 -23.98
N VAL A 18 4.74 -6.26 -24.85
CA VAL A 18 5.01 -4.99 -25.53
C VAL A 18 4.11 -3.91 -24.95
N LEU A 19 4.70 -2.84 -24.43
CA LEU A 19 4.01 -1.63 -23.99
C LEU A 19 4.69 -0.42 -24.64
N ASP A 20 3.93 0.44 -25.26
CA ASP A 20 4.42 1.64 -25.98
C ASP A 20 5.58 1.32 -26.95
N GLY A 21 5.48 0.18 -27.65
CA GLY A 21 6.48 -0.26 -28.61
C GLY A 21 7.79 -0.78 -28.02
N ARG A 22 7.86 -0.96 -26.71
CA ARG A 22 9.03 -1.53 -26.00
C ARG A 22 8.69 -2.92 -25.45
N THR A 23 9.60 -3.87 -25.69
CA THR A 23 9.52 -5.21 -25.11
C THR A 23 10.11 -5.19 -23.70
N HIS A 24 9.39 -5.76 -22.74
CA HIS A 24 9.83 -5.95 -21.36
C HIS A 24 9.31 -7.27 -20.82
N LEU A 25 9.97 -7.76 -19.77
CA LEU A 25 9.56 -8.97 -19.07
C LEU A 25 8.47 -8.59 -18.04
N ASP A 26 7.36 -9.33 -18.06
CA ASP A 26 6.26 -9.14 -17.10
C ASP A 26 5.60 -10.49 -16.79
N PHE A 27 4.76 -10.55 -15.78
CA PHE A 27 3.98 -11.75 -15.48
C PHE A 27 3.02 -12.08 -16.63
N ALA A 28 2.99 -13.34 -17.06
CA ALA A 28 2.14 -13.80 -18.15
C ALA A 28 0.66 -13.49 -17.86
N GLU A 29 0.23 -13.82 -16.65
CA GLU A 29 -1.12 -13.53 -16.16
C GLU A 29 -1.08 -12.45 -15.08
N ASN A 30 -1.84 -11.38 -15.28
CA ASN A 30 -2.01 -10.30 -14.35
C ASN A 30 -3.32 -9.55 -14.64
N HIS A 31 -3.84 -8.78 -13.69
CA HIS A 31 -4.93 -7.85 -13.97
C HIS A 31 -4.46 -6.77 -14.96
N ALA A 32 -5.34 -6.38 -15.86
CA ALA A 32 -5.04 -5.35 -16.86
C ALA A 32 -4.93 -3.94 -16.24
N CYS A 33 -5.71 -3.67 -15.20
CA CYS A 33 -5.75 -2.36 -14.58
C CYS A 33 -5.98 -2.44 -13.06
N LEU A 34 -5.74 -1.33 -12.37
CA LEU A 34 -5.87 -1.19 -10.91
C LEU A 34 -7.22 -1.69 -10.37
N THR A 35 -8.31 -1.46 -11.11
CA THR A 35 -9.64 -1.87 -10.66
C THR A 35 -9.80 -3.38 -10.53
N GLY A 36 -8.91 -4.18 -11.14
CA GLY A 36 -8.87 -5.63 -10.94
C GLY A 36 -8.59 -6.04 -9.48
N LEU A 37 -7.92 -5.18 -8.70
CA LEU A 37 -7.72 -5.41 -7.26
C LEU A 37 -9.02 -5.24 -6.45
N PHE A 38 -10.03 -4.59 -7.01
CA PHE A 38 -11.27 -4.25 -6.29
C PHE A 38 -12.26 -5.42 -6.22
N ASP A 39 -11.97 -6.54 -6.89
CA ASP A 39 -12.69 -7.80 -6.67
C ASP A 39 -12.62 -8.27 -5.22
N SER A 40 -11.53 -7.92 -4.51
CA SER A 40 -11.34 -8.15 -3.08
C SER A 40 -12.45 -7.56 -2.21
N PHE A 41 -13.05 -6.44 -2.61
CA PHE A 41 -14.19 -5.85 -1.88
C PHE A 41 -15.43 -6.75 -1.86
N ARG A 42 -15.59 -7.61 -2.85
CA ARG A 42 -16.66 -8.60 -2.89
C ARG A 42 -16.23 -9.89 -2.18
N GLU A 43 -14.99 -10.33 -2.39
CA GLU A 43 -14.45 -11.56 -1.84
C GLU A 43 -14.38 -11.51 -0.32
N PHE A 44 -13.88 -10.40 0.24
CA PHE A 44 -13.68 -10.22 1.69
C PHE A 44 -14.73 -9.32 2.34
N LYS A 45 -15.92 -9.21 1.75
CA LYS A 45 -16.97 -8.22 2.06
C LYS A 45 -17.22 -7.99 3.54
N ASP A 46 -17.28 -9.07 4.33
CA ASP A 46 -17.64 -9.02 5.75
C ASP A 46 -16.41 -8.94 6.68
N GLN A 47 -15.20 -8.91 6.13
CA GLN A 47 -13.97 -8.75 6.89
C GLN A 47 -13.66 -7.27 7.13
N GLU A 48 -13.01 -6.96 8.26
CA GLU A 48 -12.52 -5.61 8.54
C GLU A 48 -11.36 -5.27 7.61
N LEU A 49 -11.44 -4.13 6.92
CA LEU A 49 -10.35 -3.58 6.12
C LEU A 49 -9.60 -2.48 6.86
N VAL A 50 -10.33 -1.56 7.49
CA VAL A 50 -9.75 -0.33 8.05
C VAL A 50 -10.17 -0.15 9.50
N ILE A 51 -9.16 0.03 10.35
CA ILE A 51 -9.33 0.46 11.74
C ILE A 51 -8.66 1.82 11.90
N TYR A 52 -9.39 2.80 12.42
CA TYR A 52 -8.86 4.13 12.75
C TYR A 52 -9.61 4.72 13.93
N GLU A 53 -8.94 4.90 15.05
CA GLU A 53 -9.55 5.37 16.30
C GLU A 53 -10.78 4.50 16.67
N HIS A 54 -11.99 5.05 16.58
CA HIS A 54 -13.24 4.32 16.83
C HIS A 54 -13.91 3.77 15.57
N ASP A 55 -13.39 4.12 14.39
CA ASP A 55 -13.91 3.62 13.11
C ASP A 55 -13.39 2.21 12.84
N ARG A 56 -14.31 1.30 12.55
CA ARG A 56 -14.05 -0.04 12.07
C ARG A 56 -14.88 -0.27 10.82
N LEU A 57 -14.22 -0.36 9.68
CA LEU A 57 -14.88 -0.48 8.39
C LEU A 57 -14.53 -1.80 7.73
N THR A 58 -15.55 -2.54 7.34
CA THR A 58 -15.40 -3.73 6.53
C THR A 58 -15.07 -3.38 5.06
N TYR A 59 -14.59 -4.35 4.31
CA TYR A 59 -14.43 -4.23 2.86
C TYR A 59 -15.72 -3.77 2.18
N GLY A 60 -16.86 -4.36 2.56
CA GLY A 60 -18.16 -4.01 2.03
C GLY A 60 -18.58 -2.57 2.34
N GLU A 61 -18.30 -2.08 3.54
CA GLU A 61 -18.62 -0.71 3.93
C GLU A 61 -17.74 0.31 3.20
N VAL A 62 -16.45 0.02 3.04
CA VAL A 62 -15.54 0.86 2.24
C VAL A 62 -16.01 0.90 0.78
N ALA A 63 -16.36 -0.25 0.19
CA ALA A 63 -16.88 -0.31 -1.18
C ALA A 63 -18.19 0.48 -1.34
N ALA A 64 -19.11 0.37 -0.39
CA ALA A 64 -20.39 1.10 -0.41
C ALA A 64 -20.20 2.61 -0.32
N GLN A 65 -19.32 3.08 0.59
CA GLN A 65 -18.98 4.50 0.71
C GLN A 65 -18.25 5.01 -0.55
N ALA A 66 -17.31 4.23 -1.09
CA ALA A 66 -16.62 4.57 -2.34
C ALA A 66 -17.57 4.63 -3.53
N ALA A 67 -18.54 3.70 -3.62
CA ALA A 67 -19.59 3.71 -4.67
C ALA A 67 -20.49 4.95 -4.55
N HIS A 68 -20.87 5.34 -3.33
CA HIS A 68 -21.62 6.57 -3.10
C HIS A 68 -20.79 7.79 -3.53
N PHE A 69 -19.56 7.88 -3.07
CA PHE A 69 -18.70 9.02 -3.37
C PHE A 69 -18.37 9.13 -4.87
N ALA A 70 -18.15 8.01 -5.56
CA ALA A 70 -17.97 8.00 -7.01
C ALA A 70 -19.18 8.62 -7.75
N ARG A 71 -20.41 8.34 -7.29
CA ARG A 71 -21.63 8.97 -7.85
C ARG A 71 -21.68 10.48 -7.57
N THR A 72 -21.31 10.92 -6.35
CA THR A 72 -21.21 12.34 -5.99
C THR A 72 -20.18 13.04 -6.87
N LEU A 73 -18.99 12.46 -7.03
CA LEU A 73 -17.94 12.97 -7.91
C LEU A 73 -18.44 13.18 -9.34
N THR A 74 -19.21 12.22 -9.88
CA THR A 74 -19.75 12.32 -11.23
C THR A 74 -20.89 13.34 -11.32
N LYS A 75 -21.89 13.27 -10.42
CA LYS A 75 -23.13 14.06 -10.55
C LYS A 75 -22.95 15.51 -10.11
N GLU A 76 -22.23 15.75 -9.02
CA GLU A 76 -22.14 17.07 -8.40
C GLU A 76 -20.85 17.79 -8.79
N HIS A 77 -19.79 17.03 -9.06
CA HIS A 77 -18.47 17.60 -9.38
C HIS A 77 -18.08 17.41 -10.87
N SER A 78 -18.90 16.69 -11.66
CA SER A 78 -18.68 16.46 -13.10
C SER A 78 -17.31 15.81 -13.41
N ILE A 79 -16.87 14.90 -12.54
CA ILE A 79 -15.64 14.14 -12.73
C ILE A 79 -15.91 12.99 -13.69
N ILE A 80 -15.02 12.79 -14.66
CA ILE A 80 -15.07 11.74 -15.67
C ILE A 80 -13.76 10.93 -15.70
N ALA A 81 -13.77 9.83 -16.42
CA ALA A 81 -12.58 9.01 -16.63
C ALA A 81 -11.45 9.83 -17.26
N GLY A 82 -10.21 9.64 -16.75
CA GLY A 82 -9.02 10.38 -17.16
C GLY A 82 -8.82 11.72 -16.45
N ASP A 83 -9.81 12.25 -15.72
CA ASP A 83 -9.61 13.46 -14.90
C ASP A 83 -8.62 13.18 -13.77
N ARG A 84 -7.65 14.07 -13.56
CA ARG A 84 -6.69 14.01 -12.47
C ARG A 84 -7.23 14.68 -11.22
N ILE A 85 -7.35 13.91 -10.13
CA ILE A 85 -7.97 14.35 -8.87
C ILE A 85 -6.94 14.33 -7.74
N GLY A 86 -6.61 15.50 -7.22
CA GLY A 86 -5.72 15.62 -6.06
C GLY A 86 -6.35 14.99 -4.81
N ILE A 87 -5.62 14.10 -4.13
CA ILE A 87 -5.99 13.56 -2.81
C ILE A 87 -4.95 14.08 -1.81
N VAL A 88 -5.37 15.04 -0.99
CA VAL A 88 -4.51 15.77 -0.03
C VAL A 88 -5.03 15.53 1.37
N LEU A 89 -4.91 14.30 1.83
CA LEU A 89 -5.45 13.84 3.10
C LEU A 89 -4.37 13.07 3.90
N PRO A 90 -4.40 13.14 5.23
CA PRO A 90 -3.58 12.27 6.07
C PRO A 90 -4.07 10.82 6.00
N ASN A 91 -3.35 9.89 6.68
CA ASN A 91 -3.78 8.50 6.81
C ASN A 91 -5.08 8.41 7.62
N LYS A 92 -6.21 8.44 6.92
CA LYS A 92 -7.57 8.34 7.47
C LYS A 92 -8.44 7.50 6.54
N PRO A 93 -9.57 6.96 6.99
CA PRO A 93 -10.51 6.21 6.15
C PRO A 93 -10.94 6.98 4.90
N GLU A 94 -11.13 8.29 5.01
CA GLU A 94 -11.51 9.18 3.89
C GLU A 94 -10.50 9.15 2.75
N TRP A 95 -9.20 8.97 3.05
CA TRP A 95 -8.18 8.83 2.01
C TRP A 95 -8.43 7.55 1.19
N ILE A 96 -8.63 6.42 1.87
CA ILE A 96 -8.86 5.11 1.22
C ILE A 96 -10.15 5.13 0.40
N ILE A 97 -11.24 5.64 0.98
CA ILE A 97 -12.53 5.74 0.28
C ILE A 97 -12.42 6.63 -0.95
N SER A 98 -11.74 7.79 -0.82
CA SER A 98 -11.50 8.71 -1.93
C SER A 98 -10.67 8.08 -3.05
N PHE A 99 -9.59 7.39 -2.69
CA PHE A 99 -8.75 6.68 -3.65
C PHE A 99 -9.55 5.65 -4.45
N VAL A 100 -10.31 4.80 -3.75
CA VAL A 100 -11.13 3.75 -4.37
C VAL A 100 -12.21 4.37 -5.27
N ALA A 101 -12.89 5.43 -4.82
CA ALA A 101 -13.93 6.11 -5.59
C ALA A 101 -13.38 6.73 -6.88
N VAL A 102 -12.26 7.44 -6.80
CA VAL A 102 -11.59 8.09 -7.95
C VAL A 102 -11.13 7.03 -8.96
N ALA A 103 -10.43 5.99 -8.47
CA ALA A 103 -9.94 4.91 -9.33
C ALA A 103 -11.07 4.10 -9.98
N ALA A 104 -12.18 3.85 -9.26
CA ALA A 104 -13.34 3.13 -9.80
C ALA A 104 -13.99 3.87 -10.97
N LEU A 105 -13.98 5.21 -10.98
CA LEU A 105 -14.44 6.05 -12.08
C LEU A 105 -13.52 6.03 -13.30
N GLY A 106 -12.34 5.40 -13.21
CA GLY A 106 -11.29 5.53 -14.22
C GLY A 106 -10.64 6.91 -14.23
N ALA A 107 -10.90 7.76 -13.22
CA ALA A 107 -10.16 8.98 -12.98
C ALA A 107 -8.81 8.66 -12.31
N VAL A 108 -7.88 9.60 -12.33
CA VAL A 108 -6.50 9.39 -11.91
C VAL A 108 -6.26 10.00 -10.53
N PRO A 109 -6.05 9.20 -9.46
CA PRO A 109 -5.64 9.70 -8.17
C PRO A 109 -4.25 10.38 -8.26
N VAL A 110 -4.17 11.64 -7.84
CA VAL A 110 -2.93 12.40 -7.70
C VAL A 110 -2.63 12.52 -6.21
N LEU A 111 -1.65 11.75 -5.75
CA LEU A 111 -1.37 11.59 -4.32
C LEU A 111 -0.39 12.67 -3.85
N ILE A 112 -0.86 13.59 -3.03
CA ILE A 112 -0.09 14.76 -2.59
C ILE A 112 0.08 14.73 -1.06
N ASN A 113 1.25 15.16 -0.60
CA ASN A 113 1.56 15.27 0.80
C ASN A 113 0.56 16.20 1.51
N ALA A 114 -0.22 15.66 2.45
CA ALA A 114 -1.18 16.42 3.24
C ALA A 114 -0.54 17.51 4.11
N ARG A 115 0.78 17.48 4.30
CA ARG A 115 1.55 18.45 5.10
C ARG A 115 2.42 19.37 4.25
N ALA A 116 2.31 19.31 2.90
CA ALA A 116 3.03 20.22 2.01
C ALA A 116 2.74 21.70 2.38
N ALA A 117 3.69 22.60 2.18
CA ALA A 117 3.42 24.02 2.27
C ALA A 117 2.35 24.43 1.22
N GLU A 118 1.67 25.57 1.40
CA GLU A 118 0.58 25.97 0.52
C GLU A 118 1.06 26.17 -0.92
N ASP A 119 2.20 26.82 -1.09
CA ASP A 119 2.85 27.03 -2.39
C ASP A 119 3.29 25.71 -3.05
N GLU A 120 3.77 24.76 -2.29
CA GLU A 120 4.09 23.40 -2.77
C GLU A 120 2.83 22.66 -3.20
N LEU A 121 1.74 22.75 -2.42
CA LEU A 121 0.46 22.15 -2.75
C LEU A 121 -0.08 22.73 -4.06
N ASP A 122 -0.09 24.06 -4.19
CA ASP A 122 -0.56 24.74 -5.38
C ASP A 122 0.29 24.38 -6.61
N TYR A 123 1.61 24.31 -6.43
CA TYR A 123 2.50 23.83 -7.47
C TYR A 123 2.19 22.38 -7.89
N CYS A 124 2.01 21.45 -6.94
CA CYS A 124 1.69 20.07 -7.25
C CYS A 124 0.38 19.96 -8.04
N LEU A 125 -0.68 20.61 -7.58
CA LEU A 125 -2.00 20.58 -8.24
C LEU A 125 -1.96 21.16 -9.65
N SER A 126 -1.29 22.31 -9.83
CA SER A 126 -1.22 23.00 -11.13
C SER A 126 -0.29 22.31 -12.13
N SER A 127 0.85 21.77 -11.66
CA SER A 127 1.87 21.16 -12.55
C SER A 127 1.37 19.94 -13.33
N VAL A 128 0.35 19.26 -12.78
CA VAL A 128 -0.28 18.09 -13.42
C VAL A 128 -1.73 18.36 -13.86
N ASN A 129 -2.15 19.61 -13.87
CA ASN A 129 -3.50 20.03 -14.30
C ASN A 129 -4.62 19.26 -13.56
N CYS A 130 -4.58 19.20 -12.23
CA CYS A 130 -5.66 18.61 -11.46
C CYS A 130 -6.98 19.31 -11.74
N ARG A 131 -8.04 18.55 -12.04
CA ARG A 131 -9.39 19.07 -12.26
C ARG A 131 -10.09 19.46 -10.97
N ALA A 132 -9.83 18.70 -9.92
CA ALA A 132 -10.37 18.93 -8.58
C ALA A 132 -9.38 18.43 -7.52
N CYS A 133 -9.63 18.81 -6.27
CA CYS A 133 -8.83 18.39 -5.12
C CYS A 133 -9.73 17.99 -3.95
N ILE A 134 -9.55 16.77 -3.43
CA ILE A 134 -10.21 16.28 -2.22
C ILE A 134 -9.33 16.67 -1.03
N THR A 135 -9.79 17.62 -0.22
CA THR A 135 -8.96 18.20 0.84
C THR A 135 -9.80 18.99 1.86
N GLU A 136 -9.28 19.10 3.09
CA GLU A 136 -9.74 20.08 4.09
C GLU A 136 -8.90 21.37 4.07
N ARG A 137 -7.84 21.41 3.23
CA ARG A 137 -6.87 22.52 3.21
C ARG A 137 -7.33 23.67 2.33
N THR A 138 -6.76 24.83 2.58
CA THR A 138 -6.84 25.98 1.68
C THR A 138 -5.84 25.86 0.54
N THR A 139 -6.16 26.45 -0.60
CA THR A 139 -5.30 26.62 -1.78
C THR A 139 -5.65 27.95 -2.43
N ALA A 140 -4.66 28.64 -2.97
CA ALA A 140 -4.87 29.88 -3.71
C ALA A 140 -5.34 29.64 -5.15
N LEU A 141 -5.30 28.40 -5.62
CA LEU A 141 -5.74 28.04 -6.97
C LEU A 141 -7.26 28.14 -7.13
N ASP A 142 -7.70 28.58 -8.28
CA ASP A 142 -9.10 28.44 -8.73
C ASP A 142 -9.36 27.01 -9.19
N ILE A 143 -9.40 26.09 -8.24
CA ILE A 143 -9.66 24.66 -8.44
C ILE A 143 -10.86 24.23 -7.61
N ARG A 144 -11.66 23.31 -8.14
CA ARG A 144 -12.75 22.71 -7.38
C ARG A 144 -12.23 21.95 -6.18
N LYS A 145 -12.61 22.40 -4.98
CA LYS A 145 -12.34 21.71 -3.72
C LYS A 145 -13.54 20.85 -3.35
N ILE A 146 -13.27 19.61 -2.97
CA ILE A 146 -14.24 18.60 -2.55
C ILE A 146 -13.93 18.27 -1.09
N HIS A 147 -14.91 18.40 -0.21
CA HIS A 147 -14.69 18.10 1.18
C HIS A 147 -14.66 16.59 1.43
N PRO A 148 -13.64 16.03 2.13
CA PRO A 148 -13.53 14.58 2.32
C PRO A 148 -14.72 13.97 3.09
N GLY A 149 -15.42 14.73 3.91
CA GLY A 149 -16.64 14.29 4.59
C GLY A 149 -17.76 13.84 3.64
N GLU A 150 -17.74 14.28 2.37
CA GLU A 150 -18.72 13.85 1.37
C GLU A 150 -18.61 12.34 1.07
N CYS A 151 -17.45 11.71 1.31
CA CYS A 151 -17.25 10.28 1.11
C CYS A 151 -17.85 9.39 2.22
N ARG A 152 -18.18 9.97 3.39
CA ARG A 152 -18.65 9.23 4.58
C ARG A 152 -20.17 9.03 4.63
N SER A 153 -20.87 9.38 3.57
CA SER A 153 -22.33 9.20 3.51
C SER A 153 -22.73 7.73 3.45
N THR A 154 -23.72 7.38 4.25
CA THR A 154 -24.35 6.05 4.25
C THR A 154 -25.74 6.09 3.62
N ALA A 155 -26.03 7.12 2.78
CA ALA A 155 -27.33 7.29 2.16
C ALA A 155 -27.75 6.02 1.38
N ALA A 156 -28.99 5.59 1.60
CA ALA A 156 -29.58 4.44 0.94
C ALA A 156 -29.51 4.60 -0.60
N GLY A 157 -28.97 3.61 -1.28
CA GLY A 157 -28.81 3.61 -2.73
C GLY A 157 -28.09 2.36 -3.22
N ASP A 158 -27.81 2.31 -4.50
CA ASP A 158 -26.98 1.26 -5.09
C ASP A 158 -25.57 1.30 -4.47
N THR A 159 -25.23 0.28 -3.71
CA THR A 159 -23.95 0.15 -3.02
C THR A 159 -22.89 -0.55 -3.87
N ALA A 160 -23.24 -0.98 -5.08
CA ALA A 160 -22.31 -1.66 -5.98
C ALA A 160 -21.27 -0.66 -6.52
N LEU A 161 -20.01 -0.95 -6.31
CA LEU A 161 -18.91 -0.19 -6.89
C LEU A 161 -18.83 -0.50 -8.39
N LYS A 162 -19.15 0.49 -9.22
CA LYS A 162 -19.04 0.39 -10.68
C LYS A 162 -17.62 0.71 -11.09
N LEU A 163 -17.00 -0.21 -11.81
CA LEU A 163 -15.61 -0.11 -12.23
C LEU A 163 -15.54 0.28 -13.70
N VAL A 164 -14.78 1.31 -14.01
CA VAL A 164 -14.46 1.72 -15.37
C VAL A 164 -13.13 1.08 -15.74
N GLU A 165 -13.13 0.25 -16.78
CA GLU A 165 -11.92 -0.34 -17.34
C GLU A 165 -11.06 0.74 -18.02
N ARG A 166 -9.74 0.60 -17.88
CA ARG A 166 -8.75 1.47 -18.48
C ARG A 166 -7.75 0.65 -19.28
N ASP A 167 -7.11 1.29 -20.25
CA ASP A 167 -6.01 0.66 -20.97
C ASP A 167 -4.82 0.44 -20.02
N PRO A 168 -4.09 -0.68 -20.11
CA PRO A 168 -2.90 -0.93 -19.30
C PRO A 168 -1.84 0.17 -19.36
N SER A 169 -1.74 0.88 -20.47
CA SER A 169 -0.81 2.02 -20.66
C SER A 169 -1.31 3.34 -20.07
N ASP A 170 -2.61 3.46 -19.73
CA ASP A 170 -3.16 4.65 -19.14
C ASP A 170 -2.55 4.95 -17.76
N GLU A 171 -2.63 6.23 -17.36
CA GLU A 171 -2.26 6.68 -16.02
C GLU A 171 -3.15 6.04 -14.96
N ALA A 172 -2.54 5.31 -14.02
CA ALA A 172 -3.24 4.73 -12.88
C ALA A 172 -3.17 5.64 -11.66
N ILE A 173 -1.99 6.20 -11.37
CA ILE A 173 -1.71 7.02 -10.19
C ILE A 173 -0.60 8.02 -10.54
N LEU A 174 -0.68 9.23 -9.99
CA LEU A 174 0.44 10.16 -9.95
C LEU A 174 0.93 10.34 -8.52
N MET A 175 2.25 10.26 -8.32
CA MET A 175 2.89 10.50 -7.03
C MET A 175 4.04 11.48 -7.16
N PHE A 176 4.20 12.38 -6.20
CA PHE A 176 5.28 13.35 -6.22
C PHE A 176 6.54 12.85 -5.52
N THR A 177 7.69 13.10 -6.14
CA THR A 177 9.03 12.87 -5.58
C THR A 177 9.72 14.22 -5.36
N SER A 178 10.66 14.27 -4.41
CA SER A 178 11.35 15.50 -3.99
C SER A 178 12.20 16.18 -5.06
N GLY A 179 12.43 15.52 -6.20
CA GLY A 179 13.18 16.05 -7.33
C GLY A 179 14.55 16.66 -6.97
N THR A 180 15.56 16.45 -7.81
CA THR A 180 16.92 17.00 -7.60
C THR A 180 17.00 18.53 -7.81
N THR A 181 15.94 19.15 -8.33
CA THR A 181 15.90 20.58 -8.68
C THR A 181 15.17 21.46 -7.67
N GLY A 182 14.80 20.91 -6.51
CA GLY A 182 14.12 21.64 -5.43
C GLY A 182 12.61 21.74 -5.54
N LYS A 183 12.02 21.48 -6.72
CA LYS A 183 10.56 21.38 -6.88
C LYS A 183 10.13 19.92 -7.04
N PRO A 184 9.00 19.48 -6.44
CA PRO A 184 8.48 18.15 -6.61
C PRO A 184 8.23 17.82 -8.10
N LYS A 185 8.49 16.57 -8.48
CA LYS A 185 8.19 16.04 -9.81
C LYS A 185 7.17 14.91 -9.69
N ALA A 186 6.17 14.90 -10.57
CA ALA A 186 5.20 13.82 -10.60
C ALA A 186 5.75 12.62 -11.36
N ALA A 187 5.85 11.48 -10.69
CA ALA A 187 5.99 10.19 -11.34
C ALA A 187 4.61 9.74 -11.82
N VAL A 188 4.49 9.43 -13.10
CA VAL A 188 3.28 8.91 -13.72
C VAL A 188 3.38 7.39 -13.75
N LEU A 189 2.49 6.73 -13.02
CA LEU A 189 2.47 5.28 -12.87
C LEU A 189 1.33 4.72 -13.73
N SER A 190 1.65 3.84 -14.68
CA SER A 190 0.65 3.20 -15.53
C SER A 190 -0.06 2.05 -14.79
N HIS A 191 -1.24 1.66 -15.29
CA HIS A 191 -1.95 0.51 -14.75
C HIS A 191 -1.12 -0.76 -14.83
N GLN A 192 -0.46 -1.03 -15.97
CA GLN A 192 0.39 -2.21 -16.13
C GLN A 192 1.55 -2.21 -15.14
N GLY A 193 2.30 -1.09 -15.03
CA GLY A 193 3.44 -1.00 -14.13
C GLY A 193 3.04 -1.19 -12.66
N LEU A 194 1.88 -0.64 -12.27
CA LEU A 194 1.32 -0.84 -10.94
C LEU A 194 0.97 -2.31 -10.70
N MET A 195 0.28 -2.96 -11.65
CA MET A 195 -0.14 -4.35 -11.49
C MET A 195 1.06 -5.31 -11.46
N SER A 196 2.10 -5.04 -12.27
CA SER A 196 3.37 -5.79 -12.22
C SER A 196 4.05 -5.66 -10.86
N ALA A 197 4.07 -4.45 -10.27
CA ALA A 197 4.61 -4.24 -8.93
C ALA A 197 3.80 -4.98 -7.85
N MET A 198 2.47 -4.97 -7.92
CA MET A 198 1.61 -5.71 -6.98
C MET A 198 1.84 -7.22 -7.09
N LYS A 199 1.91 -7.76 -8.32
CA LYS A 199 2.21 -9.18 -8.55
C LYS A 199 3.62 -9.55 -8.07
N THR A 200 4.59 -8.63 -8.20
CA THR A 200 5.96 -8.78 -7.67
C THR A 200 6.00 -8.90 -6.15
N ILE A 201 5.21 -8.08 -5.44
CA ILE A 201 5.07 -8.18 -3.97
C ILE A 201 4.48 -9.55 -3.60
N HIS A 202 3.46 -10.00 -4.31
CA HIS A 202 2.84 -11.30 -4.09
C HIS A 202 3.83 -12.45 -4.37
N TYR A 203 4.56 -12.40 -5.48
CA TYR A 203 5.64 -13.34 -5.81
C TYR A 203 6.69 -13.42 -4.70
N SER A 204 7.16 -12.28 -4.21
CA SER A 204 8.15 -12.23 -3.12
C SER A 204 7.60 -12.83 -1.83
N SER A 205 6.32 -12.59 -1.52
CA SER A 205 5.64 -13.19 -0.36
C SER A 205 5.50 -14.71 -0.50
N ALA A 206 5.22 -15.22 -1.71
CA ALA A 206 5.15 -16.64 -2.00
C ALA A 206 6.52 -17.33 -1.84
N LEU A 207 7.60 -16.70 -2.33
CA LEU A 207 8.97 -17.22 -2.15
C LEU A 207 9.33 -17.34 -0.66
N ILE A 208 8.98 -16.34 0.15
CA ILE A 208 9.19 -16.36 1.61
C ILE A 208 8.38 -17.50 2.23
N ALA A 209 7.12 -17.64 1.84
CA ALA A 209 6.25 -18.70 2.38
C ALA A 209 6.77 -20.11 2.03
N ILE A 210 7.30 -20.32 0.81
CA ILE A 210 7.95 -21.60 0.42
C ILE A 210 9.15 -21.88 1.32
N GLN A 211 10.04 -20.90 1.51
CA GLN A 211 11.21 -21.09 2.39
C GLN A 211 10.80 -21.40 3.84
N MET A 212 9.72 -20.78 4.32
CA MET A 212 9.19 -21.06 5.65
C MET A 212 8.58 -22.47 5.73
N ALA A 213 7.84 -22.88 4.72
CA ALA A 213 7.26 -24.23 4.65
C ALA A 213 8.38 -25.30 4.71
N GLU A 214 9.44 -25.11 3.96
CA GLU A 214 10.64 -25.98 4.00
C GLU A 214 11.27 -26.00 5.40
N LYS A 215 11.44 -24.83 6.04
CA LYS A 215 12.03 -24.69 7.38
C LYS A 215 11.19 -25.39 8.45
N TYR A 216 9.86 -25.34 8.33
CA TYR A 216 8.95 -25.98 9.31
C TYR A 216 8.55 -27.42 8.92
N GLY A 217 8.98 -27.94 7.78
CA GLY A 217 8.69 -29.30 7.33
C GLY A 217 7.21 -29.52 6.96
N VAL A 218 6.52 -28.46 6.53
CA VAL A 218 5.14 -28.50 6.04
C VAL A 218 5.10 -28.17 4.55
N ASP A 219 4.03 -28.50 3.84
CA ASP A 219 3.84 -28.03 2.46
C ASP A 219 3.36 -26.57 2.42
N TYR A 220 3.57 -25.92 1.25
CA TYR A 220 3.24 -24.52 1.04
C TYR A 220 1.74 -24.21 1.27
N GLU A 221 0.86 -25.07 0.76
CA GLU A 221 -0.59 -24.89 0.85
C GLU A 221 -1.06 -24.96 2.31
N THR A 222 -0.54 -25.92 3.07
CA THR A 222 -0.78 -26.01 4.52
C THR A 222 -0.31 -24.75 5.23
N LEU A 223 0.91 -24.26 4.94
CA LEU A 223 1.42 -23.04 5.55
C LEU A 223 0.53 -21.82 5.23
N VAL A 224 0.12 -21.66 3.98
CA VAL A 224 -0.74 -20.54 3.55
C VAL A 224 -2.11 -20.61 4.22
N GLN A 225 -2.73 -21.81 4.30
CA GLN A 225 -4.02 -22.01 4.97
C GLN A 225 -3.96 -21.77 6.49
N MET A 226 -2.84 -22.05 7.12
CA MET A 226 -2.65 -21.80 8.56
C MET A 226 -2.39 -20.33 8.89
N ARG A 227 -2.03 -19.49 7.91
CA ARG A 227 -1.75 -18.08 8.14
C ARG A 227 -3.04 -17.26 8.05
N PRO A 228 -3.42 -16.57 9.12
CA PRO A 228 -4.54 -15.62 9.02
C PRO A 228 -4.19 -14.48 8.06
N PRO A 229 -5.20 -13.80 7.50
CA PRO A 229 -4.98 -12.58 6.76
C PRO A 229 -4.11 -11.58 7.53
N PRO A 230 -3.22 -10.83 6.87
CA PRO A 230 -2.32 -9.93 7.57
C PRO A 230 -3.08 -8.80 8.28
N VAL A 231 -2.59 -8.42 9.46
CA VAL A 231 -3.02 -7.21 10.17
C VAL A 231 -1.82 -6.29 10.22
N THR A 232 -1.88 -5.19 9.48
CA THR A 232 -0.73 -4.30 9.31
C THR A 232 -0.97 -2.93 9.94
N LEU A 233 -0.06 -2.50 10.82
CA LEU A 233 -0.05 -1.12 11.32
C LEU A 233 0.55 -0.20 10.25
N LEU A 234 -0.31 0.64 9.65
CA LEU A 234 0.09 1.54 8.58
C LEU A 234 0.58 2.86 9.17
N VAL A 235 1.90 3.02 9.21
CA VAL A 235 2.61 4.21 9.69
C VAL A 235 3.22 5.04 8.56
N PHE A 236 3.45 4.43 7.40
CA PHE A 236 3.90 5.13 6.20
C PHE A 236 2.80 6.00 5.62
N PRO A 237 3.12 7.19 5.07
CA PRO A 237 2.13 8.00 4.41
C PRO A 237 1.50 7.31 3.20
N LEU A 238 0.18 7.37 3.08
CA LEU A 238 -0.57 6.80 1.96
C LEU A 238 -0.27 7.50 0.62
N PHE A 239 0.27 8.71 0.63
CA PHE A 239 0.70 9.40 -0.60
C PHE A 239 2.06 8.95 -1.13
N HIS A 240 2.72 7.97 -0.50
CA HIS A 240 3.95 7.32 -0.96
C HIS A 240 3.72 5.85 -1.34
N VAL A 241 4.56 5.32 -2.23
CA VAL A 241 4.52 3.89 -2.62
C VAL A 241 4.63 2.93 -1.43
N SER A 242 5.38 3.30 -0.38
CA SER A 242 5.50 2.51 0.84
C SER A 242 4.19 2.37 1.62
N GLY A 243 3.37 3.41 1.67
CA GLY A 243 2.05 3.36 2.31
C GLY A 243 0.97 2.84 1.37
N CYS A 244 0.89 3.38 0.14
CA CYS A 244 -0.14 3.04 -0.82
C CYS A 244 0.06 1.62 -1.38
N HIS A 245 1.21 1.33 -2.00
CA HIS A 245 1.43 0.06 -2.69
C HIS A 245 1.80 -1.06 -1.72
N ALA A 246 2.87 -0.86 -0.93
CA ALA A 246 3.41 -1.93 -0.11
C ALA A 246 2.52 -2.29 1.09
N VAL A 247 1.68 -1.37 1.57
CA VAL A 247 0.75 -1.66 2.67
C VAL A 247 -0.70 -1.70 2.19
N PHE A 248 -1.26 -0.59 1.72
CA PHE A 248 -2.70 -0.54 1.44
C PHE A 248 -3.10 -1.53 0.34
N LEU A 249 -2.56 -1.41 -0.88
CA LEU A 249 -2.94 -2.28 -2.00
C LEU A 249 -2.54 -3.74 -1.76
N SER A 250 -1.41 -3.98 -1.09
CA SER A 250 -0.98 -5.33 -0.74
C SER A 250 -1.92 -6.01 0.27
N ASN A 251 -2.40 -5.31 1.30
CA ASN A 251 -3.41 -5.84 2.23
C ASN A 251 -4.75 -6.04 1.53
N LEU A 252 -5.16 -5.11 0.65
CA LEU A 252 -6.40 -5.22 -0.13
C LEU A 252 -6.46 -6.53 -0.92
N MET A 253 -5.34 -6.93 -1.56
CA MET A 253 -5.24 -8.17 -2.32
C MET A 253 -5.34 -9.44 -1.47
N GLN A 254 -4.98 -9.38 -0.20
CA GLN A 254 -4.82 -10.53 0.69
C GLN A 254 -5.96 -10.68 1.71
N GLY A 255 -7.02 -9.86 1.61
CA GLY A 255 -8.06 -9.82 2.64
C GLY A 255 -7.54 -9.29 3.98
N GLY A 256 -6.43 -8.55 3.98
CA GLY A 256 -5.78 -8.07 5.18
C GLY A 256 -6.50 -6.88 5.84
N LYS A 257 -6.20 -6.66 7.11
CA LYS A 257 -6.69 -5.55 7.92
C LYS A 257 -5.60 -4.49 8.08
N ILE A 258 -5.97 -3.22 7.94
CA ILE A 258 -5.07 -2.08 8.08
C ILE A 258 -5.48 -1.28 9.30
N VAL A 259 -4.56 -1.18 10.26
CA VAL A 259 -4.70 -0.28 11.41
C VAL A 259 -4.00 1.02 11.05
N LEU A 260 -4.77 2.10 10.89
CA LEU A 260 -4.25 3.39 10.45
C LEU A 260 -3.69 4.20 11.63
N MET A 261 -2.54 4.79 11.39
CA MET A 261 -1.97 5.80 12.27
C MET A 261 -1.68 7.07 11.45
N SER A 262 -2.31 8.20 11.78
CA SER A 262 -2.15 9.46 11.06
C SER A 262 -0.82 10.18 11.37
N ARG A 263 -0.25 9.88 12.53
CA ARG A 263 1.05 10.40 13.00
C ARG A 263 1.72 9.35 13.87
N TRP A 264 3.01 9.12 13.66
CA TRP A 264 3.80 8.20 14.48
C TRP A 264 3.83 8.63 15.95
N GLN A 265 3.45 7.73 16.83
CA GLN A 265 3.51 7.83 18.29
C GLN A 265 3.85 6.43 18.82
N PRO A 266 5.07 6.20 19.35
CA PRO A 266 5.53 4.85 19.65
C PRO A 266 4.70 4.14 20.72
N GLU A 267 4.23 4.85 21.78
CA GLU A 267 3.36 4.27 22.82
C GLU A 267 2.03 3.83 22.22
N GLN A 268 1.38 4.69 21.43
CA GLN A 268 0.14 4.33 20.75
C GLN A 268 0.34 3.15 19.77
N ALA A 269 1.52 3.05 19.14
CA ALA A 269 1.83 1.92 18.28
C ALA A 269 1.84 0.61 19.07
N LEU A 270 2.42 0.57 20.28
CA LEU A 270 2.40 -0.62 21.15
C LEU A 270 0.98 -0.99 21.57
N GLU A 271 0.16 0.00 21.96
CA GLU A 271 -1.26 -0.19 22.29
C GLU A 271 -2.03 -0.82 21.13
N LEU A 272 -1.88 -0.27 19.91
CA LEU A 272 -2.56 -0.77 18.71
C LEU A 272 -2.07 -2.16 18.30
N ILE A 273 -0.76 -2.45 18.42
CA ILE A 273 -0.22 -3.77 18.14
C ILE A 273 -0.84 -4.81 19.07
N ALA A 274 -0.90 -4.52 20.36
CA ALA A 274 -1.46 -5.43 21.35
C ALA A 274 -2.97 -5.61 21.19
N ALA A 275 -3.73 -4.52 20.99
CA ALA A 275 -5.18 -4.52 20.90
C ALA A 275 -5.69 -5.18 19.61
N GLU A 276 -5.11 -4.85 18.47
CA GLU A 276 -5.56 -5.32 17.14
C GLU A 276 -4.83 -6.58 16.68
N LYS A 277 -3.91 -7.11 17.48
CA LYS A 277 -3.08 -8.29 17.15
C LYS A 277 -2.36 -8.10 15.82
N VAL A 278 -1.69 -6.95 15.69
CA VAL A 278 -0.94 -6.59 14.48
C VAL A 278 0.12 -7.65 14.19
N THR A 279 0.13 -8.14 12.95
CA THR A 279 1.10 -9.15 12.49
C THR A 279 2.27 -8.55 11.72
N GLY A 280 2.09 -7.36 11.16
CA GLY A 280 3.10 -6.67 10.34
C GLY A 280 3.32 -5.21 10.74
N LEU A 281 4.57 -4.85 11.00
CA LEU A 281 4.96 -3.46 11.26
C LEU A 281 6.05 -3.03 10.26
N PRO A 282 5.67 -2.38 9.13
CA PRO A 282 6.62 -1.68 8.28
C PRO A 282 6.96 -0.32 8.89
N GLY A 283 8.24 0.09 8.83
CA GLY A 283 8.66 1.38 9.38
C GLY A 283 9.98 1.87 8.82
N VAL A 284 10.34 3.10 9.16
CA VAL A 284 11.71 3.60 8.97
C VAL A 284 12.56 3.26 10.21
N PRO A 285 13.91 3.23 10.11
CA PRO A 285 14.78 2.87 11.23
C PRO A 285 14.49 3.62 12.53
N THR A 286 14.17 4.91 12.44
CA THR A 286 13.86 5.75 13.62
C THR A 286 12.60 5.29 14.35
N MET A 287 11.56 4.88 13.64
CA MET A 287 10.32 4.37 14.25
C MET A 287 10.58 3.10 15.06
N HIS A 288 11.38 2.17 14.52
CA HIS A 288 11.75 0.96 15.25
C HIS A 288 12.61 1.28 16.48
N TRP A 289 13.55 2.23 16.37
CA TRP A 289 14.33 2.70 17.53
C TRP A 289 13.46 3.37 18.59
N ASP A 290 12.51 4.21 18.18
CA ASP A 290 11.60 4.88 19.12
C ASP A 290 10.82 3.85 19.95
N MET A 291 10.31 2.81 19.30
CA MET A 291 9.58 1.73 19.97
C MET A 291 10.49 0.90 20.91
N LEU A 292 11.68 0.50 20.44
CA LEU A 292 12.63 -0.31 21.23
C LEU A 292 13.17 0.40 22.46
N ARG A 293 13.12 1.74 22.52
CA ARG A 293 13.62 2.56 23.62
C ARG A 293 12.57 2.88 24.68
N LEU A 294 11.35 2.42 24.51
CA LEU A 294 10.30 2.63 25.50
C LEU A 294 10.53 1.73 26.72
N ASP A 295 10.54 2.33 27.91
CA ASP A 295 10.77 1.62 29.16
C ASP A 295 9.66 0.58 29.44
N ASN A 296 8.46 0.83 28.95
CA ASN A 296 7.27 -0.01 29.13
C ASN A 296 7.00 -1.01 27.98
N LEU A 297 7.97 -1.22 27.08
CA LEU A 297 7.83 -2.12 25.93
C LEU A 297 7.33 -3.53 26.34
N THR A 298 7.84 -4.04 27.47
CA THR A 298 7.51 -5.38 27.96
C THR A 298 6.15 -5.50 28.65
N GLU A 299 5.44 -4.40 28.83
CA GLU A 299 4.09 -4.37 29.39
C GLU A 299 3.01 -4.73 28.35
N TYR A 300 3.37 -4.71 27.05
CA TYR A 300 2.46 -4.99 25.95
C TYR A 300 2.65 -6.41 25.39
N ASP A 301 1.54 -7.06 25.03
CA ASP A 301 1.57 -8.32 24.28
C ASP A 301 1.84 -8.07 22.81
N LEU A 302 3.10 -8.18 22.41
CA LEU A 302 3.57 -7.99 21.02
C LEU A 302 3.80 -9.33 20.31
N SER A 303 3.35 -10.44 20.86
CA SER A 303 3.57 -11.81 20.34
C SER A 303 2.95 -12.06 18.97
N SER A 304 1.98 -11.22 18.56
CA SER A 304 1.36 -11.29 17.25
C SER A 304 2.27 -10.80 16.10
N LEU A 305 3.34 -10.02 16.40
CA LEU A 305 4.24 -9.50 15.37
C LEU A 305 5.01 -10.65 14.68
N ALA A 306 4.64 -10.92 13.45
CA ALA A 306 5.26 -11.93 12.60
C ALA A 306 6.28 -11.36 11.62
N THR A 307 6.11 -10.08 11.23
CA THR A 307 7.01 -9.41 10.28
C THR A 307 7.34 -7.99 10.71
N LEU A 308 8.62 -7.63 10.65
CA LEU A 308 9.11 -6.28 10.87
C LEU A 308 9.93 -5.87 9.65
N SER A 309 9.43 -4.92 8.87
CA SER A 309 10.11 -4.49 7.66
C SER A 309 10.61 -3.06 7.78
N ILE A 310 11.81 -2.82 7.26
CA ILE A 310 12.47 -1.54 7.30
C ILE A 310 12.62 -1.02 5.87
N GLY A 311 12.13 0.19 5.63
CA GLY A 311 12.19 0.80 4.31
C GLY A 311 12.61 2.27 4.35
N GLY A 312 12.89 2.83 3.17
CA GLY A 312 13.17 4.26 3.00
C GLY A 312 14.58 4.72 3.38
N GLN A 313 15.30 3.96 4.21
CA GLN A 313 16.67 4.26 4.64
C GLN A 313 17.46 2.98 4.93
N ALA A 314 18.79 3.07 4.89
CA ALA A 314 19.66 1.97 5.30
C ALA A 314 19.54 1.68 6.80
N THR A 315 19.50 0.40 7.14
CA THR A 315 19.41 -0.09 8.52
C THR A 315 20.80 -0.22 9.12
N SER A 316 21.00 0.24 10.35
CA SER A 316 22.23 -0.04 11.08
C SER A 316 22.26 -1.48 11.59
N PRO A 317 23.44 -2.15 11.63
CA PRO A 317 23.55 -3.48 12.23
C PRO A 317 23.05 -3.55 13.68
N ALA A 318 23.28 -2.49 14.45
CA ALA A 318 22.81 -2.41 15.83
C ALA A 318 21.28 -2.41 15.96
N LEU A 319 20.55 -1.76 15.02
CA LEU A 319 19.08 -1.82 15.01
C LEU A 319 18.61 -3.22 14.68
N LEU A 320 19.19 -3.85 13.65
CA LEU A 320 18.81 -5.18 13.23
C LEU A 320 19.01 -6.20 14.38
N GLU A 321 20.15 -6.11 15.09
CA GLU A 321 20.43 -6.95 16.23
C GLU A 321 19.44 -6.73 17.38
N ALA A 322 19.15 -5.47 17.73
CA ALA A 322 18.18 -5.14 18.78
C ALA A 322 16.79 -5.65 18.44
N MET A 323 16.34 -5.50 17.17
CA MET A 323 15.06 -6.05 16.71
C MET A 323 15.03 -7.58 16.79
N HIS A 324 16.11 -8.24 16.37
CA HIS A 324 16.18 -9.71 16.40
C HIS A 324 16.16 -10.26 17.83
N GLN A 325 16.83 -9.57 18.76
CA GLN A 325 16.82 -9.94 20.19
C GLN A 325 15.44 -9.72 20.83
N THR A 326 14.78 -8.61 20.51
CA THR A 326 13.48 -8.24 21.10
C THR A 326 12.32 -9.05 20.50
N PHE A 327 12.38 -9.36 19.20
CA PHE A 327 11.35 -10.07 18.46
C PHE A 327 11.91 -11.31 17.74
N PRO A 328 12.35 -12.35 18.50
CA PRO A 328 13.09 -13.48 17.93
C PRO A 328 12.25 -14.34 16.98
N ASN A 329 10.92 -14.25 17.06
CA ASN A 329 10.00 -14.98 16.19
C ASN A 329 9.56 -14.19 14.96
N ALA A 330 9.87 -12.88 14.90
CA ALA A 330 9.48 -12.06 13.78
C ALA A 330 10.50 -12.16 12.62
N ILE A 331 9.97 -12.19 11.41
CA ILE A 331 10.80 -12.13 10.20
C ILE A 331 11.20 -10.67 9.97
N LEU A 332 12.50 -10.42 10.00
CA LEU A 332 13.04 -9.10 9.68
C LEU A 332 13.25 -8.98 8.18
N GLY A 333 12.90 -7.84 7.60
CA GLY A 333 13.04 -7.60 6.17
C GLY A 333 13.43 -6.18 5.83
N THR A 334 14.06 -6.00 4.68
CA THR A 334 14.31 -4.70 4.07
C THR A 334 14.21 -4.76 2.55
N GLY A 335 14.05 -3.60 1.94
CA GLY A 335 14.06 -3.47 0.48
C GLY A 335 14.50 -2.07 0.08
N TYR A 336 15.08 -1.97 -1.09
CA TYR A 336 15.28 -0.72 -1.79
C TYR A 336 14.19 -0.54 -2.84
N GLY A 337 13.69 0.67 -2.97
CA GLY A 337 12.67 0.99 -3.95
C GLY A 337 12.59 2.48 -4.23
N MET A 338 11.85 2.82 -5.27
CA MET A 338 11.60 4.20 -5.69
C MET A 338 10.23 4.33 -6.35
N THR A 339 9.68 5.53 -6.29
CA THR A 339 8.34 5.82 -6.83
C THR A 339 8.23 5.48 -8.31
N GLU A 340 9.25 5.82 -9.08
CA GLU A 340 9.33 5.62 -10.55
C GLU A 340 9.30 4.15 -10.96
N CYS A 341 9.60 3.22 -10.04
CA CYS A 341 9.51 1.77 -10.22
C CYS A 341 8.25 1.16 -9.55
N ASN A 342 7.24 1.95 -9.20
CA ASN A 342 6.06 1.50 -8.43
C ASN A 342 6.40 0.87 -7.06
N GLY A 343 7.58 1.11 -6.51
CA GLY A 343 7.99 0.63 -5.19
C GLY A 343 9.26 -0.21 -5.21
N ALA A 344 9.17 -1.49 -4.86
CA ALA A 344 10.33 -2.33 -4.61
C ALA A 344 11.14 -2.64 -5.89
N VAL A 345 12.45 -2.40 -5.82
CA VAL A 345 13.46 -2.79 -6.80
C VAL A 345 14.23 -4.02 -6.31
N THR A 346 14.54 -4.04 -5.01
CA THR A 346 15.17 -5.19 -4.35
C THR A 346 14.50 -5.51 -3.04
N ILE A 347 14.55 -6.78 -2.63
CA ILE A 347 14.01 -7.26 -1.35
C ILE A 347 14.97 -8.28 -0.73
N THR A 348 15.13 -8.25 0.58
CA THR A 348 15.76 -9.31 1.39
C THR A 348 15.01 -9.47 2.71
N VAL A 349 14.86 -10.72 3.15
CA VAL A 349 14.09 -11.05 4.36
C VAL A 349 14.70 -12.23 5.11
N GLY A 350 14.35 -12.35 6.39
CA GLY A 350 14.68 -13.48 7.24
C GLY A 350 16.19 -13.69 7.41
N ASP A 351 16.60 -14.96 7.45
CA ASP A 351 17.98 -15.36 7.71
C ASP A 351 18.98 -14.75 6.71
N ALA A 352 18.55 -14.56 5.44
CA ALA A 352 19.39 -13.92 4.42
C ALA A 352 19.68 -12.45 4.73
N TYR A 353 18.72 -11.73 5.31
CA TYR A 353 18.93 -10.35 5.73
C TYR A 353 19.80 -10.27 6.98
N VAL A 354 19.54 -11.10 7.98
CA VAL A 354 20.33 -11.15 9.23
C VAL A 354 21.79 -11.51 8.95
N ALA A 355 22.04 -12.45 8.03
CA ALA A 355 23.38 -12.86 7.64
C ALA A 355 24.14 -11.78 6.84
N ASN A 356 23.44 -10.90 6.13
CA ASN A 356 24.06 -9.82 5.34
C ASN A 356 23.30 -8.50 5.48
N PRO A 357 23.39 -7.83 6.63
CA PRO A 357 22.62 -6.62 6.97
C PRO A 357 22.98 -5.39 6.11
N LYS A 358 24.05 -5.46 5.33
CA LYS A 358 24.48 -4.38 4.41
C LYS A 358 23.88 -4.55 3.00
N SER A 359 23.27 -5.69 2.69
CA SER A 359 22.65 -5.94 1.41
C SER A 359 21.28 -5.27 1.32
N ALA A 360 21.02 -4.57 0.22
CA ALA A 360 19.67 -4.09 -0.10
C ALA A 360 18.75 -5.21 -0.63
N GLY A 361 19.27 -6.42 -0.82
CA GLY A 361 18.52 -7.58 -1.31
C GLY A 361 18.78 -7.95 -2.77
N ARG A 362 17.96 -8.88 -3.25
CA ARG A 362 17.99 -9.32 -4.63
C ARG A 362 17.01 -8.52 -5.48
N LEU A 363 17.35 -8.32 -6.74
CA LEU A 363 16.49 -7.69 -7.73
C LEU A 363 15.16 -8.46 -7.82
N VAL A 364 14.05 -7.73 -7.88
CA VAL A 364 12.74 -8.33 -8.08
C VAL A 364 12.51 -8.73 -9.53
N ALA A 365 11.50 -9.58 -9.79
CA ALA A 365 11.37 -10.32 -11.05
C ALA A 365 11.11 -9.45 -12.30
N THR A 366 10.54 -8.26 -12.14
CA THR A 366 10.07 -7.42 -13.27
C THR A 366 10.82 -6.09 -13.42
N ILE A 367 12.02 -5.99 -12.88
CA ILE A 367 12.92 -4.81 -12.98
C ILE A 367 14.18 -5.16 -13.77
#